data_6108a3d0fb481e4e2adbfcdba073fb61
#
_entry.id   6108a3d0fb481e4e2adbfcdba073fb61
#
_cell.length_a   1.000
_cell.length_b   1.000
_cell.length_c   1.000
_cell.angle_alpha   90.00
_cell.angle_beta   90.00
_cell.angle_gamma   90.00
#
_symmetry.space_group_name_H-M   'P 1'
#
loop_
_entity.id
_entity.type
_entity.pdbx_description
1 polymer ?
#
loop_
_entity_poly.entity_id
_entity_poly.type
_entity_poly.pdbx_seq_one_letter_code
_entity_poly.pdbx_strand_id
1 'polypeptide(L)'
;TAKVTDDLTLGSMIELTIAPNKASDVNQEDQETGDVFEQRITEAALDSKRFGKLSLGKGFSAAYGSASRDLSRTEVISYVTVADTAGGMLFRQKDDDTLTNLPINVAFQSFDGLSRVNRVRYDTPTYQGFHLSAAAVSDQRFDAALWWGGQGYGFKAIGAVGLADPNQDDTDLQYDGSFSLLHEDTGLNLTLSAGLQERDNQGDAGNLYGKLGWLTKFFSFGETAFDVDYTRTRNQPTGDDDGYSIGLAAVQFFEEYGTDIYALYRLYSLDRDVEPEVHDINVVSIGARVKF
;
A
#
# COMPACT_ATOMS: atom_id res chain seq x y z
N THR A 1 -21.88 15.28 -2.68
CA THR A 1 -22.82 14.48 -1.87
C THR A 1 -24.12 15.22 -1.67
N ALA A 2 -25.26 14.52 -1.65
CA ALA A 2 -26.59 15.05 -1.38
C ALA A 2 -27.24 14.28 -0.22
N LYS A 3 -27.72 14.99 0.80
CA LYS A 3 -28.52 14.42 1.88
C LYS A 3 -29.93 14.10 1.36
N VAL A 4 -30.33 12.85 1.41
CA VAL A 4 -31.66 12.39 0.97
C VAL A 4 -32.65 12.39 2.14
N THR A 5 -32.18 11.91 3.33
CA THR A 5 -32.89 11.96 4.62
C THR A 5 -31.87 12.21 5.72
N ASP A 6 -32.32 12.26 7.00
CA ASP A 6 -31.41 12.40 8.14
C ASP A 6 -30.46 11.19 8.33
N ASP A 7 -30.86 10.04 7.80
CA ASP A 7 -30.09 8.79 7.83
C ASP A 7 -29.34 8.51 6.53
N LEU A 8 -29.81 9.00 5.39
CA LEU A 8 -29.38 8.57 4.07
C LEU A 8 -28.71 9.69 3.27
N THR A 9 -27.50 9.43 2.80
CA THR A 9 -26.72 10.33 1.91
C THR A 9 -26.39 9.63 0.60
N LEU A 10 -26.63 10.29 -0.52
CA LEU A 10 -26.16 9.89 -1.85
C LEU A 10 -24.89 10.67 -2.18
N GLY A 11 -23.86 9.97 -2.64
CA GLY A 11 -22.58 10.55 -3.04
C GLY A 11 -22.10 10.03 -4.38
N SER A 12 -21.23 10.79 -5.00
CA SER A 12 -20.42 10.34 -6.13
C SER A 12 -18.99 10.87 -5.96
N MET A 13 -18.03 10.12 -6.47
CA MET A 13 -16.61 10.49 -6.51
C MET A 13 -16.06 10.24 -7.90
N ILE A 14 -15.32 11.21 -8.40
CA ILE A 14 -14.49 11.08 -9.60
C ILE A 14 -13.07 11.50 -9.20
N GLU A 15 -12.11 10.59 -9.39
CA GLU A 15 -10.69 10.86 -9.20
C GLU A 15 -9.95 10.59 -10.50
N LEU A 16 -9.22 11.59 -10.96
CA LEU A 16 -8.37 11.53 -12.13
C LEU A 16 -6.92 11.68 -11.69
N THR A 17 -6.02 10.96 -12.32
CA THR A 17 -4.58 11.14 -12.12
C THR A 17 -3.91 11.58 -13.41
N ILE A 18 -2.95 12.47 -13.27
CA ILE A 18 -1.98 12.80 -14.31
C ILE A 18 -0.63 12.42 -13.72
N ALA A 19 0.01 11.43 -14.30
CA ALA A 19 1.29 10.94 -13.82
C ALA A 19 2.28 10.92 -14.98
N PRO A 20 3.14 11.93 -15.10
CA PRO A 20 4.28 11.84 -15.98
C PRO A 20 5.27 10.83 -15.39
N ASN A 21 5.77 9.93 -16.20
CA ASN A 21 6.82 8.99 -15.81
C ASN A 21 6.56 8.24 -14.49
N LYS A 22 5.58 7.33 -14.47
CA LYS A 22 5.26 6.55 -13.27
C LYS A 22 6.48 5.78 -12.76
N ALA A 23 6.70 5.79 -11.44
CA ALA A 23 7.79 5.04 -10.79
C ALA A 23 7.70 3.52 -10.99
N SER A 24 6.52 2.98 -11.30
CA SER A 24 6.32 1.58 -11.67
C SER A 24 6.81 1.24 -13.08
N ASP A 25 6.97 2.23 -13.95
CA ASP A 25 7.19 2.05 -15.37
C ASP A 25 8.58 2.54 -15.79
N VAL A 26 9.10 3.59 -15.13
CA VAL A 26 10.46 4.12 -15.37
C VAL A 26 11.51 3.12 -14.91
N ASN A 27 12.50 2.89 -15.79
CA ASN A 27 13.65 2.04 -15.51
C ASN A 27 14.93 2.59 -16.17
N GLN A 28 16.02 1.83 -16.12
CA GLN A 28 17.31 2.22 -16.68
C GLN A 28 17.33 2.29 -18.22
N GLU A 29 16.41 1.62 -18.89
CA GLU A 29 16.31 1.57 -20.36
C GLU A 29 15.25 2.54 -20.88
N ASP A 30 14.20 2.81 -20.08
CA ASP A 30 13.10 3.69 -20.45
C ASP A 30 12.84 4.72 -19.32
N GLN A 31 13.34 5.93 -19.51
CA GLN A 31 13.25 7.02 -18.56
C GLN A 31 12.11 8.00 -18.89
N GLU A 32 11.52 7.89 -20.08
CA GLU A 32 10.44 8.75 -20.56
C GLU A 32 9.23 7.89 -20.98
N THR A 33 8.52 7.34 -19.98
CA THR A 33 7.37 6.45 -20.21
C THR A 33 6.09 7.19 -20.62
N GLY A 34 6.18 8.52 -20.76
CA GLY A 34 5.09 9.38 -21.20
C GLY A 34 4.10 9.77 -20.10
N ASP A 35 3.17 10.63 -20.46
CA ASP A 35 2.12 11.10 -19.56
C ASP A 35 0.98 10.08 -19.51
N VAL A 36 0.62 9.64 -18.32
CA VAL A 36 -0.56 8.83 -18.08
C VAL A 36 -1.68 9.70 -17.56
N PHE A 37 -2.77 9.79 -18.32
CA PHE A 37 -4.06 10.30 -17.84
C PHE A 37 -4.98 9.13 -17.53
N GLU A 38 -5.28 8.91 -16.25
CA GLU A 38 -6.01 7.74 -15.83
C GLU A 38 -7.17 8.09 -14.90
N GLN A 39 -8.30 7.46 -15.15
CA GLN A 39 -9.44 7.47 -14.26
C GLN A 39 -9.17 6.49 -13.10
N ARG A 40 -8.93 7.01 -11.91
CA ARG A 40 -8.69 6.20 -10.71
C ARG A 40 -9.97 5.75 -10.05
N ILE A 41 -10.90 6.69 -9.81
CA ILE A 41 -12.20 6.41 -9.18
C ILE A 41 -13.31 7.03 -10.02
N THR A 42 -14.38 6.29 -10.22
CA THR A 42 -15.68 6.78 -10.67
C THR A 42 -16.74 5.91 -10.04
N GLU A 43 -17.26 6.38 -8.92
CA GLU A 43 -18.24 5.63 -8.14
C GLU A 43 -19.45 6.48 -7.73
N ALA A 44 -20.57 5.82 -7.54
CA ALA A 44 -21.72 6.30 -6.80
C ALA A 44 -21.83 5.53 -5.49
N ALA A 45 -22.22 6.19 -4.42
CA ALA A 45 -22.39 5.57 -3.12
C ALA A 45 -23.70 6.01 -2.45
N LEU A 46 -24.34 5.05 -1.78
CA LEU A 46 -25.46 5.27 -0.89
C LEU A 46 -25.02 4.94 0.53
N ASP A 47 -24.98 5.93 1.40
CA ASP A 47 -24.47 5.82 2.77
C ASP A 47 -25.60 6.05 3.78
N SER A 48 -25.88 5.03 4.60
CA SER A 48 -26.85 5.04 5.69
C SER A 48 -26.13 4.86 7.03
N LYS A 49 -26.39 5.74 7.98
CA LYS A 49 -25.87 5.62 9.35
C LYS A 49 -26.29 4.30 10.02
N ARG A 50 -27.47 3.78 9.65
CA ARG A 50 -28.05 2.57 10.23
C ARG A 50 -27.65 1.30 9.50
N PHE A 51 -27.57 1.37 8.16
CA PHE A 51 -27.41 0.19 7.32
C PHE A 51 -26.03 0.07 6.68
N GLY A 52 -25.16 1.07 6.83
CA GLY A 52 -23.85 1.08 6.21
C GLY A 52 -23.84 1.67 4.80
N LYS A 53 -22.75 1.46 4.07
CA LYS A 53 -22.49 2.08 2.77
C LYS A 53 -22.48 1.06 1.64
N LEU A 54 -23.23 1.33 0.58
CA LEU A 54 -23.18 0.60 -0.69
C LEU A 54 -22.50 1.49 -1.73
N SER A 55 -21.45 1.00 -2.40
CA SER A 55 -20.72 1.71 -3.44
C SER A 55 -20.73 0.91 -4.75
N LEU A 56 -20.90 1.60 -5.87
CA LEU A 56 -20.99 1.03 -7.22
C LEU A 56 -20.07 1.78 -8.17
N GLY A 57 -19.31 1.07 -8.99
CA GLY A 57 -18.43 1.63 -10.02
C GLY A 57 -16.97 1.28 -9.81
N LYS A 58 -16.05 2.02 -10.48
CA LYS A 58 -14.62 1.87 -10.31
C LYS A 58 -14.17 2.58 -9.02
N GLY A 59 -13.53 1.84 -8.12
CA GLY A 59 -13.00 2.38 -6.87
C GLY A 59 -12.27 1.30 -6.08
N PHE A 60 -11.87 1.62 -4.87
CA PHE A 60 -11.16 0.67 -4.00
C PHE A 60 -11.99 -0.58 -3.74
N SER A 61 -11.36 -1.74 -3.90
CA SER A 61 -11.92 -3.03 -3.49
C SER A 61 -12.13 -3.09 -1.97
N ALA A 62 -12.81 -4.10 -1.46
CA ALA A 62 -13.16 -4.16 -0.03
C ALA A 62 -11.93 -4.38 0.87
N ALA A 63 -10.96 -5.16 0.43
CA ALA A 63 -9.73 -5.44 1.18
C ALA A 63 -8.57 -4.49 0.87
N TYR A 64 -8.67 -3.61 -0.15
CA TYR A 64 -7.58 -2.67 -0.44
C TYR A 64 -7.33 -1.72 0.74
N GLY A 65 -6.10 -1.71 1.22
CA GLY A 65 -5.67 -0.97 2.40
C GLY A 65 -5.61 -1.81 3.68
N SER A 66 -5.97 -3.11 3.63
CA SER A 66 -5.88 -3.99 4.81
C SER A 66 -4.42 -4.36 5.17
N ALA A 67 -3.54 -4.49 4.18
CA ALA A 67 -2.10 -4.66 4.41
C ALA A 67 -1.39 -3.37 4.84
N SER A 68 -2.01 -2.20 4.68
CA SER A 68 -1.32 -0.90 4.75
C SER A 68 -1.81 0.04 5.86
N ARG A 69 -2.40 -0.50 6.94
CA ARG A 69 -2.80 0.31 8.11
C ARG A 69 -1.57 0.86 8.82
N ASP A 70 -1.45 2.19 8.88
CA ASP A 70 -0.27 2.88 9.34
C ASP A 70 -0.61 4.16 10.13
N LEU A 71 0.13 4.42 11.21
CA LEU A 71 0.01 5.62 12.05
C LEU A 71 1.30 6.43 12.11
N SER A 72 2.30 6.08 11.28
CA SER A 72 3.61 6.72 11.30
C SER A 72 3.65 8.11 10.68
N ARG A 73 2.69 8.43 9.81
CA ARG A 73 2.65 9.63 8.96
C ARG A 73 3.77 9.68 7.90
N THR A 74 4.46 8.56 7.65
CA THR A 74 5.48 8.48 6.58
C THR A 74 4.98 7.82 5.30
N GLU A 75 3.68 7.45 5.23
CA GLU A 75 3.09 6.70 4.10
C GLU A 75 3.19 7.43 2.74
N VAL A 76 3.51 8.73 2.75
CA VAL A 76 3.76 9.47 1.50
C VAL A 76 4.95 8.92 0.72
N ILE A 77 5.91 8.26 1.41
CA ILE A 77 7.13 7.74 0.80
C ILE A 77 7.55 6.36 1.35
N SER A 78 7.09 5.97 2.54
CA SER A 78 7.47 4.73 3.22
C SER A 78 6.24 4.03 3.80
N TYR A 79 5.90 2.87 3.25
CA TYR A 79 4.80 1.99 3.69
C TYR A 79 4.98 0.57 3.14
N VAL A 80 4.05 -0.34 3.44
CA VAL A 80 4.15 -1.78 3.13
C VAL A 80 4.41 -2.10 1.66
N THR A 81 3.85 -1.32 0.72
CA THR A 81 4.13 -1.50 -0.71
C THR A 81 5.45 -0.81 -1.06
N VAL A 82 6.54 -1.39 -0.57
CA VAL A 82 7.90 -0.82 -0.69
C VAL A 82 8.32 -0.61 -2.14
N ALA A 83 7.76 -1.36 -3.08
CA ALA A 83 8.02 -1.26 -4.51
C ALA A 83 7.48 0.03 -5.16
N ASP A 84 6.57 0.77 -4.55
CA ASP A 84 6.02 2.00 -5.15
C ASP A 84 7.05 3.11 -5.32
N THR A 85 8.18 3.04 -4.61
CA THR A 85 9.24 4.05 -4.69
C THR A 85 10.05 3.97 -5.98
N ALA A 86 10.36 2.78 -6.47
CA ALA A 86 11.22 2.56 -7.63
C ALA A 86 10.86 1.25 -8.36
N GLY A 87 9.57 0.94 -8.43
CA GLY A 87 9.06 -0.37 -8.85
C GLY A 87 9.47 -0.84 -10.22
N GLY A 88 9.68 0.08 -11.17
CA GLY A 88 10.11 -0.25 -12.53
C GLY A 88 11.61 -0.51 -12.67
N MET A 89 12.45 -0.19 -11.67
CA MET A 89 13.89 -0.40 -11.74
C MET A 89 14.24 -1.87 -11.86
N LEU A 90 15.08 -2.21 -12.86
CA LEU A 90 15.49 -3.56 -13.19
C LEU A 90 16.73 -3.98 -12.40
N PHE A 91 16.74 -5.21 -11.91
CA PHE A 91 17.93 -5.80 -11.33
C PHE A 91 19.02 -6.04 -12.38
N ARG A 92 20.30 -5.99 -11.98
CA ARG A 92 21.47 -6.31 -12.83
C ARG A 92 22.02 -7.68 -12.46
N GLN A 93 22.44 -8.44 -13.46
CA GLN A 93 23.15 -9.71 -13.26
C GLN A 93 24.50 -9.47 -12.60
N LYS A 94 24.91 -10.36 -11.70
CA LYS A 94 26.23 -10.28 -11.05
C LYS A 94 27.40 -10.59 -11.97
N ASP A 95 27.18 -11.46 -12.99
CA ASP A 95 28.27 -11.98 -13.81
C ASP A 95 28.82 -10.97 -14.83
N ASP A 96 27.93 -10.15 -15.40
CA ASP A 96 28.32 -9.27 -16.53
C ASP A 96 27.72 -7.86 -16.44
N ASP A 97 27.08 -7.51 -15.35
CA ASP A 97 26.39 -6.22 -15.11
C ASP A 97 25.27 -5.89 -16.11
N THR A 98 24.81 -6.86 -16.90
CA THR A 98 23.68 -6.62 -17.81
C THR A 98 22.36 -6.50 -17.05
N LEU A 99 21.40 -5.75 -17.59
CA LEU A 99 20.08 -5.63 -17.02
C LEU A 99 19.29 -6.93 -17.24
N THR A 100 18.54 -7.31 -16.23
CA THR A 100 17.53 -8.35 -16.33
C THR A 100 16.19 -7.75 -16.77
N ASN A 101 15.20 -8.59 -17.08
CA ASN A 101 13.80 -8.16 -17.26
C ASN A 101 13.02 -8.22 -15.94
N LEU A 102 13.69 -8.15 -14.81
CA LEU A 102 13.12 -8.32 -13.47
C LEU A 102 13.05 -6.98 -12.74
N PRO A 103 11.88 -6.31 -12.68
CA PRO A 103 11.71 -5.08 -11.94
C PRO A 103 11.45 -5.35 -10.44
N ILE A 104 11.72 -4.35 -9.60
CA ILE A 104 11.47 -4.42 -8.16
C ILE A 104 10.02 -4.80 -7.85
N ASN A 105 9.05 -4.27 -8.60
CA ASN A 105 7.63 -4.45 -8.28
C ASN A 105 7.10 -5.89 -8.41
N VAL A 106 7.80 -6.78 -9.09
CA VAL A 106 7.42 -8.20 -9.15
C VAL A 106 8.05 -9.02 -8.02
N ALA A 107 9.16 -8.53 -7.44
CA ALA A 107 9.87 -9.21 -6.35
C ALA A 107 9.41 -8.76 -4.95
N PHE A 108 8.67 -7.64 -4.84
CA PHE A 108 8.28 -7.02 -3.57
C PHE A 108 6.80 -6.65 -3.53
N GLN A 109 5.92 -7.65 -3.67
CA GLN A 109 4.47 -7.47 -3.58
C GLN A 109 3.98 -7.59 -2.14
N SER A 110 2.99 -6.79 -1.76
CA SER A 110 2.38 -6.76 -0.41
C SER A 110 1.05 -7.50 -0.32
N PHE A 111 0.46 -7.90 -1.45
CA PHE A 111 -0.86 -8.57 -1.56
C PHE A 111 -2.03 -7.78 -0.98
N ASP A 112 -2.00 -6.44 -1.04
CA ASP A 112 -2.99 -5.53 -0.46
C ASP A 112 -4.29 -5.47 -1.30
N GLY A 113 -5.18 -6.44 -1.12
CA GLY A 113 -6.48 -6.54 -1.78
C GLY A 113 -6.40 -6.54 -3.32
N LEU A 114 -7.48 -6.09 -3.98
CA LEU A 114 -7.58 -6.05 -5.45
C LEU A 114 -7.40 -4.65 -6.06
N SER A 115 -6.89 -3.69 -5.29
CA SER A 115 -6.65 -2.31 -5.77
C SER A 115 -7.94 -1.58 -6.17
N ARG A 116 -7.91 -0.81 -7.28
CA ARG A 116 -9.05 -0.04 -7.82
C ARG A 116 -9.66 -0.76 -8.99
N VAL A 117 -10.87 -1.27 -8.78
CA VAL A 117 -11.56 -2.17 -9.69
C VAL A 117 -13.02 -1.76 -9.89
N ASN A 118 -13.66 -2.27 -10.96
CA ASN A 118 -15.09 -2.17 -11.13
C ASN A 118 -15.77 -3.17 -10.18
N ARG A 119 -16.56 -2.66 -9.22
CA ARG A 119 -17.13 -3.48 -8.15
C ARG A 119 -18.48 -2.96 -7.64
N VAL A 120 -19.17 -3.85 -6.96
CA VAL A 120 -20.19 -3.54 -5.96
C VAL A 120 -19.57 -3.81 -4.60
N ARG A 121 -19.47 -2.79 -3.74
CA ARG A 121 -18.89 -2.90 -2.40
C ARG A 121 -19.91 -2.51 -1.34
N TYR A 122 -19.95 -3.28 -0.26
CA TYR A 122 -20.73 -2.97 0.93
C TYR A 122 -19.81 -2.87 2.14
N ASP A 123 -20.00 -1.82 2.94
CA ASP A 123 -19.35 -1.61 4.22
C ASP A 123 -20.41 -1.55 5.31
N THR A 124 -20.29 -2.35 6.37
CA THR A 124 -21.20 -2.31 7.52
C THR A 124 -21.05 -1.01 8.31
N PRO A 125 -22.03 -0.62 9.12
CA PRO A 125 -21.80 0.37 10.15
C PRO A 125 -20.69 -0.06 11.11
N THR A 126 -19.96 0.91 11.66
CA THR A 126 -18.92 0.65 12.67
C THR A 126 -19.54 0.38 14.02
N TYR A 127 -19.15 -0.72 14.66
CA TYR A 127 -19.55 -1.08 16.02
C TYR A 127 -18.33 -1.37 16.89
N GLN A 128 -18.15 -0.62 17.98
CA GLN A 128 -16.99 -0.72 18.88
C GLN A 128 -15.62 -0.67 18.17
N GLY A 129 -15.52 0.16 17.14
CA GLY A 129 -14.32 0.30 16.33
C GLY A 129 -14.18 -0.71 15.18
N PHE A 130 -15.04 -1.74 15.11
CA PHE A 130 -15.04 -2.75 14.06
C PHE A 130 -16.02 -2.44 12.93
N HIS A 131 -15.63 -2.69 11.70
CA HIS A 131 -16.55 -2.81 10.56
C HIS A 131 -16.06 -3.88 9.58
N LEU A 132 -16.99 -4.43 8.80
CA LEU A 132 -16.74 -5.39 7.73
C LEU A 132 -16.94 -4.69 6.39
N SER A 133 -16.13 -5.06 5.40
CA SER A 133 -16.35 -4.71 4.00
C SER A 133 -16.30 -5.97 3.14
N ALA A 134 -17.11 -5.99 2.07
CA ALA A 134 -17.08 -7.05 1.07
C ALA A 134 -17.36 -6.46 -0.31
N ALA A 135 -16.74 -6.98 -1.35
CA ALA A 135 -16.96 -6.56 -2.72
C ALA A 135 -17.06 -7.75 -3.68
N ALA A 136 -18.02 -7.65 -4.58
CA ALA A 136 -18.08 -8.44 -5.82
C ALA A 136 -17.46 -7.58 -6.93
N VAL A 137 -16.43 -8.12 -7.56
CA VAL A 137 -15.58 -7.44 -8.53
C VAL A 137 -15.79 -8.02 -9.92
N SER A 138 -15.54 -7.23 -10.96
CA SER A 138 -15.56 -7.73 -12.33
C SER A 138 -14.67 -8.96 -12.52
N ASP A 139 -14.93 -9.76 -13.54
CA ASP A 139 -14.17 -10.96 -13.89
C ASP A 139 -14.20 -12.05 -12.78
N GLN A 140 -15.35 -12.21 -12.13
CA GLN A 140 -15.64 -13.22 -11.11
C GLN A 140 -14.72 -13.16 -9.88
N ARG A 141 -14.08 -12.02 -9.63
CA ARG A 141 -13.23 -11.77 -8.45
C ARG A 141 -14.09 -11.31 -7.27
N PHE A 142 -13.56 -11.49 -6.06
CA PHE A 142 -14.17 -10.93 -4.86
C PHE A 142 -13.09 -10.62 -3.81
N ASP A 143 -13.43 -9.77 -2.87
CA ASP A 143 -12.62 -9.56 -1.67
C ASP A 143 -13.49 -9.15 -0.47
N ALA A 144 -12.93 -9.33 0.71
CA ALA A 144 -13.53 -8.91 1.96
C ALA A 144 -12.47 -8.56 2.99
N ALA A 145 -12.81 -7.67 3.94
CA ALA A 145 -11.91 -7.33 5.04
C ALA A 145 -12.67 -7.01 6.33
N LEU A 146 -12.01 -7.29 7.46
CA LEU A 146 -12.38 -6.83 8.78
C LEU A 146 -11.42 -5.72 9.19
N TRP A 147 -11.96 -4.59 9.59
CA TRP A 147 -11.24 -3.39 10.01
C TRP A 147 -11.48 -3.12 11.48
N TRP A 148 -10.48 -2.59 12.14
CA TRP A 148 -10.59 -2.17 13.53
C TRP A 148 -9.78 -0.90 13.78
N GLY A 149 -10.29 -0.04 14.70
CA GLY A 149 -9.59 1.12 15.21
C GLY A 149 -10.07 1.49 16.59
N GLY A 150 -9.15 1.94 17.44
CA GLY A 150 -9.43 2.35 18.79
C GLY A 150 -8.35 3.27 19.37
N GLN A 151 -8.70 3.95 20.46
CA GLN A 151 -7.77 4.79 21.22
C GLN A 151 -8.08 4.72 22.69
N GLY A 152 -7.05 4.81 23.53
CA GLY A 152 -7.15 4.81 24.99
C GLY A 152 -5.81 4.69 25.67
N TYR A 153 -5.71 5.16 26.90
CA TYR A 153 -4.50 5.09 27.73
C TYR A 153 -3.24 5.69 27.07
N GLY A 154 -3.42 6.76 26.27
CA GLY A 154 -2.32 7.39 25.53
C GLY A 154 -1.88 6.66 24.26
N PHE A 155 -2.63 5.64 23.83
CA PHE A 155 -2.37 4.91 22.58
C PHE A 155 -3.51 5.06 21.58
N LYS A 156 -3.13 5.15 20.32
CA LYS A 156 -4.01 4.96 19.16
C LYS A 156 -3.58 3.69 18.42
N ALA A 157 -4.54 2.83 18.08
CA ALA A 157 -4.26 1.61 17.36
C ALA A 157 -5.26 1.41 16.22
N ILE A 158 -4.80 0.90 15.10
CA ILE A 158 -5.61 0.51 13.94
C ILE A 158 -5.11 -0.81 13.39
N GLY A 159 -5.99 -1.58 12.79
CA GLY A 159 -5.63 -2.82 12.15
C GLY A 159 -6.67 -3.28 11.15
N ALA A 160 -6.30 -4.20 10.30
CA ALA A 160 -7.21 -4.87 9.38
C ALA A 160 -6.68 -6.25 9.04
N VAL A 161 -7.58 -7.12 8.60
CA VAL A 161 -7.27 -8.37 7.91
C VAL A 161 -8.17 -8.47 6.70
N GLY A 162 -7.60 -8.90 5.58
CA GLY A 162 -8.25 -9.02 4.29
C GLY A 162 -8.06 -10.40 3.67
N LEU A 163 -8.97 -10.73 2.78
CA LEU A 163 -8.83 -11.84 1.84
C LEU A 163 -9.33 -11.41 0.48
N ALA A 164 -8.73 -11.91 -0.58
CA ALA A 164 -9.16 -11.64 -1.95
C ALA A 164 -8.93 -12.85 -2.85
N ASP A 165 -9.82 -13.02 -3.81
CA ASP A 165 -9.66 -13.94 -4.93
C ASP A 165 -9.37 -13.09 -6.19
N PRO A 166 -8.12 -13.09 -6.68
CA PRO A 166 -7.75 -12.36 -7.89
C PRO A 166 -8.25 -13.02 -9.16
N ASN A 167 -8.73 -14.28 -9.09
CA ASN A 167 -9.16 -15.11 -10.24
C ASN A 167 -8.15 -15.06 -11.39
N GLN A 168 -6.89 -15.37 -11.07
CA GLN A 168 -5.77 -15.44 -12.03
C GLN A 168 -5.28 -16.86 -12.15
N ASP A 169 -4.77 -17.23 -13.32
CA ASP A 169 -4.15 -18.53 -13.54
C ASP A 169 -3.00 -18.75 -12.53
N ASP A 170 -2.87 -19.95 -12.00
CA ASP A 170 -1.88 -20.35 -10.99
C ASP A 170 -1.94 -19.58 -9.65
N THR A 171 -3.03 -18.86 -9.38
CA THR A 171 -3.19 -18.10 -8.12
C THR A 171 -4.58 -18.36 -7.54
N ASP A 172 -4.61 -18.90 -6.34
CA ASP A 172 -5.83 -19.08 -5.57
C ASP A 172 -6.15 -17.82 -4.73
N LEU A 173 -6.35 -18.00 -3.44
CA LEU A 173 -6.65 -16.90 -2.53
C LEU A 173 -5.39 -16.16 -2.09
N GLN A 174 -5.55 -14.86 -1.88
CA GLN A 174 -4.57 -14.06 -1.15
C GLN A 174 -5.15 -13.56 0.16
N TYR A 175 -4.30 -13.50 1.16
CA TYR A 175 -4.61 -13.02 2.51
C TYR A 175 -3.63 -11.92 2.88
N ASP A 176 -4.10 -10.93 3.56
CA ASP A 176 -3.26 -9.87 4.07
C ASP A 176 -3.77 -9.34 5.40
N GLY A 177 -2.94 -8.58 6.07
CA GLY A 177 -3.35 -7.87 7.26
C GLY A 177 -2.25 -6.99 7.79
N SER A 178 -2.67 -5.98 8.55
CA SER A 178 -1.75 -5.07 9.20
C SER A 178 -2.28 -4.55 10.53
N PHE A 179 -1.35 -4.12 11.35
CA PHE A 179 -1.62 -3.50 12.65
C PHE A 179 -0.63 -2.35 12.86
N SER A 180 -1.14 -1.21 13.32
CA SER A 180 -0.30 -0.07 13.68
C SER A 180 -0.70 0.48 15.03
N LEU A 181 0.30 0.83 15.86
CA LEU A 181 0.19 1.37 17.20
C LEU A 181 1.00 2.65 17.30
N LEU A 182 0.40 3.71 17.82
CA LEU A 182 1.04 5.00 18.12
C LEU A 182 0.85 5.31 19.62
N HIS A 183 1.95 5.60 20.31
CA HIS A 183 1.93 6.20 21.62
C HIS A 183 1.89 7.74 21.48
N GLU A 184 0.76 8.35 21.82
CA GLU A 184 0.44 9.76 21.47
C GLU A 184 1.38 10.76 22.16
N ASP A 185 1.80 10.49 23.40
CA ASP A 185 2.66 11.41 24.17
C ASP A 185 4.11 11.44 23.67
N THR A 186 4.64 10.31 23.19
CA THR A 186 6.04 10.21 22.73
C THR A 186 6.18 10.29 21.23
N GLY A 187 5.09 10.04 20.47
CA GLY A 187 5.10 9.90 19.04
C GLY A 187 5.74 8.60 18.50
N LEU A 188 6.20 7.72 19.41
CA LEU A 188 6.74 6.41 19.00
C LEU A 188 5.61 5.55 18.42
N ASN A 189 5.88 4.92 17.29
CA ASN A 189 4.91 4.08 16.63
C ASN A 189 5.54 2.82 16.05
N LEU A 190 4.70 1.78 15.93
CA LEU A 190 5.04 0.49 15.36
C LEU A 190 3.97 0.13 14.32
N THR A 191 4.39 -0.31 13.15
CA THR A 191 3.51 -0.90 12.13
C THR A 191 4.03 -2.28 11.74
N LEU A 192 3.13 -3.26 11.69
CA LEU A 192 3.40 -4.63 11.24
C LEU A 192 2.42 -4.98 10.14
N SER A 193 2.88 -5.70 9.13
CA SER A 193 2.03 -6.23 8.06
C SER A 193 2.52 -7.59 7.60
N ALA A 194 1.60 -8.41 7.13
CA ALA A 194 1.89 -9.69 6.49
C ALA A 194 0.92 -9.93 5.33
N GLY A 195 1.41 -10.58 4.29
CA GLY A 195 0.62 -11.04 3.14
C GLY A 195 1.04 -12.43 2.70
N LEU A 196 0.10 -13.18 2.18
CA LEU A 196 0.28 -14.51 1.62
C LEU A 196 -0.58 -14.65 0.37
N GLN A 197 -0.03 -15.23 -0.68
CA GLN A 197 -0.77 -15.59 -1.89
C GLN A 197 -0.54 -17.07 -2.17
N GLU A 198 -1.62 -17.85 -2.16
CA GLU A 198 -1.60 -19.28 -2.52
C GLU A 198 -1.37 -19.42 -4.02
N ARG A 199 -0.43 -20.31 -4.41
CA ARG A 199 -0.05 -20.58 -5.80
C ARG A 199 0.05 -22.07 -6.07
N ASP A 200 -0.49 -22.50 -7.20
CA ASP A 200 -0.56 -23.94 -7.53
C ASP A 200 0.80 -24.59 -7.81
N ASN A 201 1.73 -23.89 -8.45
CA ASN A 201 2.90 -24.53 -9.07
C ASN A 201 4.27 -23.99 -8.60
N GLN A 202 4.32 -22.97 -7.73
CA GLN A 202 5.57 -22.26 -7.42
C GLN A 202 5.83 -22.09 -5.91
N GLY A 203 5.01 -22.71 -5.05
CA GLY A 203 5.01 -22.43 -3.62
C GLY A 203 4.36 -21.08 -3.29
N ASP A 204 3.74 -20.98 -2.13
CA ASP A 204 3.01 -19.79 -1.69
C ASP A 204 3.92 -18.59 -1.56
N ALA A 205 3.54 -17.49 -2.19
CA ALA A 205 4.28 -16.24 -2.09
C ALA A 205 3.93 -15.50 -0.80
N GLY A 206 4.93 -14.96 -0.13
CA GLY A 206 4.75 -14.29 1.15
C GLY A 206 5.43 -12.92 1.25
N ASN A 207 4.87 -12.06 2.09
CA ASN A 207 5.43 -10.77 2.48
C ASN A 207 5.32 -10.59 3.99
N LEU A 208 6.39 -10.10 4.61
CA LEU A 208 6.41 -9.61 5.99
C LEU A 208 7.00 -8.20 6.01
N TYR A 209 6.34 -7.30 6.72
CA TYR A 209 6.76 -5.91 6.87
C TYR A 209 6.73 -5.49 8.33
N GLY A 210 7.74 -4.75 8.76
CA GLY A 210 7.81 -4.15 10.07
C GLY A 210 8.42 -2.75 9.99
N LYS A 211 7.81 -1.78 10.66
CA LYS A 211 8.28 -0.39 10.72
C LYS A 211 8.25 0.13 12.15
N LEU A 212 9.32 0.81 12.54
CA LEU A 212 9.41 1.61 13.74
C LEU A 212 9.48 3.08 13.33
N GLY A 213 8.59 3.89 13.85
CA GLY A 213 8.52 5.31 13.55
C GLY A 213 8.56 6.20 14.78
N TRP A 214 8.89 7.44 14.54
CA TRP A 214 8.85 8.49 15.55
C TRP A 214 8.29 9.78 14.97
N LEU A 215 7.15 10.21 15.51
CA LEU A 215 6.49 11.47 15.19
C LEU A 215 6.83 12.49 16.27
N THR A 216 7.38 13.62 15.89
CA THR A 216 7.85 14.64 16.83
C THR A 216 7.68 16.04 16.28
N LYS A 217 7.78 17.04 17.11
CA LYS A 217 7.65 18.45 16.71
C LYS A 217 8.92 19.20 17.06
N PHE A 218 9.87 19.23 16.12
CA PHE A 218 11.09 20.05 16.26
C PHE A 218 10.87 21.52 15.91
N PHE A 219 9.91 21.80 15.02
CA PHE A 219 9.68 23.11 14.47
C PHE A 219 8.26 23.60 14.74
N SER A 220 8.07 24.90 14.85
CA SER A 220 6.72 25.49 15.10
C SER A 220 5.77 25.36 13.91
N PHE A 221 6.29 25.17 12.72
CA PHE A 221 5.50 25.11 11.47
C PHE A 221 4.92 23.70 11.17
N GLY A 222 5.27 22.68 11.96
CA GLY A 222 4.66 21.35 11.81
C GLY A 222 5.45 20.23 12.44
N GLU A 223 4.92 19.02 12.33
CA GLU A 223 5.54 17.79 12.83
C GLU A 223 6.61 17.27 11.86
N THR A 224 7.51 16.47 12.39
CA THR A 224 8.49 15.68 11.64
C THR A 224 8.26 14.21 11.96
N ALA A 225 8.15 13.38 10.94
CA ALA A 225 8.07 11.93 11.09
C ALA A 225 9.35 11.28 10.56
N PHE A 226 9.84 10.30 11.29
CA PHE A 226 10.94 9.43 10.90
C PHE A 226 10.51 7.99 10.98
N ASP A 227 11.07 7.14 10.13
CA ASP A 227 10.95 5.70 10.28
C ASP A 227 12.20 4.94 9.82
N VAL A 228 12.27 3.71 10.30
CA VAL A 228 13.05 2.62 9.76
C VAL A 228 12.10 1.46 9.51
N ASP A 229 12.17 0.88 8.32
CA ASP A 229 11.38 -0.28 7.95
C ASP A 229 12.22 -1.44 7.42
N TYR A 230 11.67 -2.63 7.56
CA TYR A 230 12.21 -3.86 7.03
C TYR A 230 11.08 -4.67 6.36
N THR A 231 11.34 -5.15 5.15
CA THR A 231 10.48 -6.06 4.40
C THR A 231 11.23 -7.35 4.11
N ARG A 232 10.54 -8.48 4.21
CA ARG A 232 11.00 -9.75 3.67
C ARG A 232 9.93 -10.33 2.75
N THR A 233 10.33 -10.69 1.53
CA THR A 233 9.48 -11.44 0.60
C THR A 233 10.01 -12.86 0.46
N ARG A 234 9.13 -13.80 0.12
CA ARG A 234 9.46 -15.20 -0.12
C ARG A 234 8.66 -15.72 -1.30
N ASN A 235 9.31 -16.56 -2.11
CA ASN A 235 8.75 -17.06 -3.37
C ASN A 235 8.26 -15.92 -4.28
N GLN A 236 9.04 -14.83 -4.37
CA GLN A 236 8.74 -13.69 -5.24
C GLN A 236 9.98 -13.24 -6.01
N PRO A 237 9.91 -13.14 -7.33
CA PRO A 237 8.76 -13.36 -8.23
C PRO A 237 8.42 -14.81 -8.48
N THR A 238 9.39 -15.74 -8.33
CA THR A 238 9.23 -17.18 -8.58
C THR A 238 9.45 -17.99 -7.30
N GLY A 239 9.09 -19.28 -7.32
CA GLY A 239 9.35 -20.18 -6.20
C GLY A 239 10.85 -20.17 -5.83
N ASP A 240 11.12 -20.20 -4.53
CA ASP A 240 12.44 -20.17 -3.89
C ASP A 240 13.25 -18.86 -4.05
N ASP A 241 12.71 -17.81 -4.73
CA ASP A 241 13.30 -16.47 -4.72
C ASP A 241 12.93 -15.74 -3.39
N ASP A 242 13.92 -15.32 -2.63
CA ASP A 242 13.76 -14.61 -1.34
C ASP A 242 14.31 -13.17 -1.43
N GLY A 243 13.51 -12.17 -1.06
CA GLY A 243 13.92 -10.77 -1.07
C GLY A 243 13.89 -10.13 0.31
N TYR A 244 14.72 -9.11 0.52
CA TYR A 244 14.55 -8.19 1.64
C TYR A 244 14.78 -6.73 1.22
N SER A 245 14.12 -5.83 1.93
CA SER A 245 14.31 -4.38 1.75
C SER A 245 14.45 -3.70 3.12
N ILE A 246 15.30 -2.68 3.19
CA ILE A 246 15.47 -1.83 4.35
C ILE A 246 15.27 -0.38 3.91
N GLY A 247 14.36 0.33 4.58
CA GLY A 247 14.06 1.74 4.33
C GLY A 247 14.40 2.63 5.53
N LEU A 248 14.82 3.87 5.23
CA LEU A 248 14.98 4.95 6.20
C LEU A 248 14.30 6.18 5.62
N ALA A 249 13.25 6.69 6.26
CA ALA A 249 12.49 7.82 5.76
C ALA A 249 12.40 8.97 6.77
N ALA A 250 12.26 10.17 6.22
CA ALA A 250 11.95 11.37 6.96
C ALA A 250 10.92 12.20 6.20
N VAL A 251 9.91 12.71 6.91
CA VAL A 251 8.87 13.59 6.36
C VAL A 251 8.75 14.81 7.26
N GLN A 252 8.89 16.00 6.70
CA GLN A 252 8.62 17.26 7.38
C GLN A 252 7.30 17.83 6.88
N PHE A 253 6.37 18.05 7.80
CA PHE A 253 5.08 18.66 7.51
C PHE A 253 5.15 20.17 7.68
N PHE A 254 4.60 20.90 6.70
CA PHE A 254 4.35 22.34 6.73
C PHE A 254 2.83 22.51 6.77
N GLU A 255 2.25 22.33 7.95
CA GLU A 255 0.80 22.18 8.13
C GLU A 255 0.01 23.39 7.64
N GLU A 256 0.52 24.60 7.88
CA GLU A 256 -0.11 25.85 7.43
C GLU A 256 -0.20 25.97 5.90
N TYR A 257 0.74 25.32 5.18
CA TYR A 257 0.81 25.38 3.71
C TYR A 257 0.29 24.11 3.05
N GLY A 258 -0.25 23.16 3.80
CA GLY A 258 -0.68 21.86 3.25
C GLY A 258 0.42 21.11 2.51
N THR A 259 1.69 21.34 2.88
CA THR A 259 2.86 20.84 2.15
C THR A 259 3.65 19.87 3.00
N ASP A 260 4.06 18.75 2.40
CA ASP A 260 4.96 17.75 3.00
C ASP A 260 6.23 17.68 2.13
N ILE A 261 7.41 17.72 2.76
CA ILE A 261 8.71 17.43 2.10
C ILE A 261 9.24 16.14 2.69
N TYR A 262 9.73 15.26 1.84
CA TYR A 262 10.17 13.93 2.27
C TYR A 262 11.46 13.48 1.60
N ALA A 263 12.18 12.59 2.30
CA ALA A 263 13.35 11.89 1.79
C ALA A 263 13.30 10.44 2.23
N LEU A 264 13.82 9.55 1.37
CA LEU A 264 13.95 8.12 1.62
C LEU A 264 15.29 7.62 1.09
N TYR A 265 15.94 6.77 1.87
CA TYR A 265 16.93 5.80 1.37
C TYR A 265 16.35 4.40 1.49
N ARG A 266 16.49 3.58 0.45
CA ARG A 266 16.03 2.19 0.45
C ARG A 266 16.98 1.26 -0.27
N LEU A 267 17.28 0.15 0.37
CA LEU A 267 18.00 -1.00 -0.20
C LEU A 267 16.98 -2.08 -0.59
N TYR A 268 17.14 -2.65 -1.77
CA TYR A 268 16.47 -3.89 -2.21
C TYR A 268 17.52 -4.93 -2.50
N SER A 269 17.38 -6.11 -1.92
CA SER A 269 18.21 -7.28 -2.14
C SER A 269 17.34 -8.46 -2.52
N LEU A 270 17.73 -9.21 -3.52
CA LEU A 270 17.02 -10.39 -4.01
C LEU A 270 17.99 -11.55 -4.16
N ASP A 271 17.74 -12.62 -3.43
CA ASP A 271 18.43 -13.90 -3.53
C ASP A 271 17.59 -14.82 -4.44
N ARG A 272 18.18 -15.32 -5.50
CA ARG A 272 17.51 -16.11 -6.52
C ARG A 272 18.03 -17.52 -6.55
N ASP A 273 17.10 -18.47 -6.51
CA ASP A 273 17.44 -19.89 -6.70
C ASP A 273 17.66 -20.25 -8.19
N VAL A 274 17.14 -19.43 -9.09
CA VAL A 274 17.28 -19.58 -10.54
C VAL A 274 18.17 -18.48 -11.12
N GLU A 275 19.20 -18.86 -11.86
CA GLU A 275 20.07 -17.92 -12.57
C GLU A 275 19.29 -16.92 -13.48
N PRO A 276 19.76 -15.71 -13.63
CA PRO A 276 21.01 -15.17 -13.09
C PRO A 276 20.86 -14.65 -11.64
N GLU A 277 21.93 -14.74 -10.83
CA GLU A 277 22.05 -13.95 -9.60
C GLU A 277 22.10 -12.47 -9.90
N VAL A 278 21.59 -11.64 -8.99
CA VAL A 278 21.43 -10.19 -9.21
C VAL A 278 22.09 -9.35 -8.11
N HIS A 279 22.52 -8.15 -8.50
CA HIS A 279 23.02 -7.13 -7.57
C HIS A 279 21.89 -6.44 -6.81
N ASP A 280 22.20 -5.95 -5.61
CA ASP A 280 21.33 -5.10 -4.83
C ASP A 280 21.05 -3.76 -5.53
N ILE A 281 19.85 -3.23 -5.32
CA ILE A 281 19.45 -1.90 -5.79
C ILE A 281 19.40 -0.94 -4.60
N ASN A 282 20.10 0.19 -4.71
CA ASN A 282 20.06 1.27 -3.74
C ASN A 282 19.31 2.46 -4.33
N VAL A 283 18.32 2.97 -3.61
CA VAL A 283 17.45 4.07 -4.04
C VAL A 283 17.54 5.23 -3.05
N VAL A 284 17.70 6.44 -3.57
CA VAL A 284 17.52 7.69 -2.83
C VAL A 284 16.39 8.46 -3.49
N SER A 285 15.37 8.81 -2.72
CA SER A 285 14.23 9.61 -3.19
C SER A 285 14.08 10.86 -2.35
N ILE A 286 13.80 11.98 -3.01
CA ILE A 286 13.43 13.26 -2.37
C ILE A 286 12.23 13.82 -3.12
N GLY A 287 11.25 14.33 -2.40
CA GLY A 287 10.07 14.90 -3.03
C GLY A 287 9.27 15.82 -2.12
N ALA A 288 8.25 16.40 -2.70
CA ALA A 288 7.29 17.24 -2.00
C ALA A 288 5.86 16.90 -2.45
N ARG A 289 4.92 17.00 -1.52
CA ARG A 289 3.49 16.88 -1.79
C ARG A 289 2.78 18.13 -1.32
N VAL A 290 2.00 18.74 -2.19
CA VAL A 290 1.14 19.89 -1.87
C VAL A 290 -0.32 19.43 -1.94
N LYS A 291 -1.09 19.75 -0.90
CA LYS A 291 -2.53 19.48 -0.80
C LYS A 291 -3.28 20.82 -0.89
N PHE A 292 -4.24 20.93 -1.77
CA PHE A 292 -5.03 22.14 -2.03
C PHE A 292 -6.52 21.84 -2.13
#